data_e068fcc0e2a3d0064c982a44650393df
#
_entry.id   e068fcc0e2a3d0064c982a44650393df
#
_cell.length_a   1.000
_cell.length_b   1.000
_cell.length_c   1.000
_cell.angle_alpha   90.00
_cell.angle_beta   90.00
_cell.angle_gamma   90.00
#
_symmetry.space_group_name_H-M   'P 1'
#
loop_
_entity.id
_entity.type
_entity.pdbx_description
1 polymer ?
#
loop_
_entity_poly.entity_id
_entity_poly.type
_entity_poly.pdbx_seq_one_letter_code
_entity_poly.pdbx_strand_id
1 'polypeptide(L)'
;YMTGTERRRHFSELYTDPRSPLLNRAVSASYAPGSTFKTLQALVGLAEGVINTRTTFSCSGAFYGCGSNKPMGCLDPGTYYMSSGITHSCNTYFANVMQRVINNPKYPNIDSSLRSWNKYMSAFGLGHRLGVDVPSEQQGMIPTPAFFNKQHGSGKPRSCTLPPVST
;
A
#
# COMPACT_ATOMS: atom_id res chain seq x y z
N TYR A 1 6.49 -18.43 -34.49
CA TYR A 1 5.39 -17.46 -34.28
C TYR A 1 5.73 -16.00 -34.65
N MET A 2 6.98 -15.67 -34.99
CA MET A 2 7.38 -14.24 -34.93
C MET A 2 8.15 -13.74 -36.17
N THR A 3 7.99 -14.33 -37.32
CA THR A 3 8.66 -13.87 -38.55
C THR A 3 7.69 -13.65 -39.72
N GLY A 4 7.97 -12.65 -40.55
CA GLY A 4 7.26 -12.38 -41.80
C GLY A 4 5.80 -11.93 -41.69
N THR A 5 4.97 -12.34 -42.62
CA THR A 5 3.55 -11.98 -42.78
C THR A 5 2.70 -12.51 -41.61
N GLU A 6 3.04 -13.68 -41.10
CA GLU A 6 2.42 -14.31 -39.95
C GLU A 6 2.54 -13.43 -38.69
N ARG A 7 3.72 -12.81 -38.46
CA ARG A 7 3.95 -11.90 -37.37
C ARG A 7 2.94 -10.75 -37.37
N ARG A 8 2.67 -10.12 -38.48
CA ARG A 8 1.76 -8.98 -38.61
C ARG A 8 0.32 -9.38 -38.26
N ARG A 9 -0.11 -10.56 -38.77
CA ARG A 9 -1.45 -11.09 -38.52
C ARG A 9 -1.65 -11.38 -37.01
N HIS A 10 -0.78 -12.17 -36.42
CA HIS A 10 -0.88 -12.52 -35.01
C HIS A 10 -0.62 -11.33 -34.07
N PHE A 11 0.21 -10.36 -34.47
CA PHE A 11 0.39 -9.14 -33.68
C PHE A 11 -0.91 -8.34 -33.60
N SER A 12 -1.65 -8.20 -34.70
CA SER A 12 -2.94 -7.51 -34.70
C SER A 12 -3.96 -8.22 -33.80
N GLU A 13 -4.04 -9.54 -33.87
CA GLU A 13 -4.90 -10.35 -33.00
C GLU A 13 -4.56 -10.14 -31.52
N LEU A 14 -3.27 -10.21 -31.17
CA LEU A 14 -2.81 -10.01 -29.79
C LEU A 14 -3.00 -8.56 -29.31
N TYR A 15 -2.83 -7.58 -30.20
CA TYR A 15 -2.98 -6.16 -29.86
C TYR A 15 -4.43 -5.77 -29.58
N THR A 16 -5.38 -6.39 -30.27
CA THR A 16 -6.82 -6.17 -30.11
C THR A 16 -7.48 -7.08 -29.08
N ASP A 17 -6.75 -8.06 -28.54
CA ASP A 17 -7.26 -8.98 -27.52
C ASP A 17 -7.61 -8.21 -26.21
N PRO A 18 -8.87 -8.26 -25.74
CA PRO A 18 -9.30 -7.54 -24.54
C PRO A 18 -8.54 -7.97 -23.26
N ARG A 19 -7.89 -9.15 -23.27
CA ARG A 19 -7.03 -9.62 -22.19
C ARG A 19 -5.66 -8.95 -22.16
N SER A 20 -5.34 -8.13 -23.19
CA SER A 20 -4.08 -7.39 -23.31
C SER A 20 -2.83 -8.28 -23.10
N PRO A 21 -2.63 -9.37 -23.87
CA PRO A 21 -1.53 -10.30 -23.64
C PRO A 21 -0.15 -9.68 -23.93
N LEU A 22 -0.08 -8.57 -24.66
CA LEU A 22 1.16 -7.85 -24.95
C LEU A 22 1.55 -6.86 -23.84
N LEU A 23 0.66 -6.61 -22.88
CA LEU A 23 0.97 -5.73 -21.75
C LEU A 23 1.94 -6.43 -20.80
N ASN A 24 3.13 -5.86 -20.63
CA ASN A 24 4.06 -6.32 -19.60
C ASN A 24 3.57 -5.87 -18.21
N ARG A 25 2.76 -6.70 -17.56
CA ARG A 25 2.13 -6.39 -16.29
C ARG A 25 3.13 -6.19 -15.16
N ALA A 26 4.33 -6.76 -15.27
CA ALA A 26 5.35 -6.63 -14.22
C ALA A 26 5.86 -5.19 -14.06
N VAL A 27 5.87 -4.42 -15.15
CA VAL A 27 6.40 -3.04 -15.13
C VAL A 27 5.39 -1.97 -15.56
N SER A 28 4.34 -2.39 -16.28
CA SER A 28 3.38 -1.43 -16.89
C SER A 28 2.00 -1.45 -16.22
N ALA A 29 1.76 -2.32 -15.25
CA ALA A 29 0.50 -2.36 -14.50
C ALA A 29 0.72 -1.94 -13.05
N SER A 30 -0.27 -1.27 -12.47
CA SER A 30 -0.27 -0.87 -11.08
C SER A 30 -1.25 -1.74 -10.29
N TYR A 31 -0.77 -2.39 -9.25
CA TYR A 31 -1.56 -3.24 -8.37
C TYR A 31 -1.46 -2.77 -6.93
N ALA A 32 -2.53 -2.96 -6.17
CA ALA A 32 -2.46 -2.81 -4.72
C ALA A 32 -1.58 -3.93 -4.15
N PRO A 33 -0.54 -3.62 -3.36
CA PRO A 33 0.42 -4.60 -2.87
C PRO A 33 -0.17 -5.59 -1.85
N GLY A 34 -1.34 -5.29 -1.31
CA GLY A 34 -1.98 -6.15 -0.32
C GLY A 34 -1.11 -6.39 0.91
N SER A 35 -1.12 -7.63 1.42
CA SER A 35 -0.40 -7.98 2.66
C SER A 35 1.11 -7.95 2.55
N THR A 36 1.70 -7.94 1.37
CA THR A 36 3.15 -7.78 1.20
C THR A 36 3.64 -6.42 1.71
N PHE A 37 2.76 -5.41 1.69
CA PHE A 37 3.03 -4.08 2.21
C PHE A 37 3.24 -4.04 3.75
N LYS A 38 2.76 -5.03 4.48
CA LYS A 38 2.86 -5.08 5.95
C LYS A 38 4.30 -5.07 6.46
N THR A 39 5.23 -5.66 5.72
CA THR A 39 6.65 -5.63 6.06
C THR A 39 7.23 -4.22 6.01
N LEU A 40 6.92 -3.45 4.97
CA LEU A 40 7.32 -2.04 4.87
C LEU A 40 6.68 -1.21 5.98
N GLN A 41 5.40 -1.47 6.26
CA GLN A 41 4.67 -0.77 7.34
C GLN A 41 5.27 -1.07 8.73
N ALA A 42 5.74 -2.31 8.97
CA ALA A 42 6.46 -2.66 10.19
C ALA A 42 7.77 -1.88 10.33
N LEU A 43 8.56 -1.80 9.25
CA LEU A 43 9.82 -1.04 9.23
C LEU A 43 9.58 0.45 9.53
N VAL A 44 8.57 1.06 8.91
CA VAL A 44 8.21 2.45 9.20
C VAL A 44 7.77 2.63 10.65
N GLY A 45 6.94 1.72 11.18
CA GLY A 45 6.52 1.77 12.58
C GLY A 45 7.67 1.69 13.57
N LEU A 46 8.68 0.87 13.28
CA LEU A 46 9.93 0.78 14.06
C LEU A 46 10.78 2.06 13.92
N ALA A 47 10.97 2.55 12.71
CA ALA A 47 11.77 3.75 12.43
C ALA A 47 11.17 5.02 13.05
N GLU A 48 9.85 5.14 13.05
CA GLU A 48 9.11 6.22 13.70
C GLU A 48 9.01 6.06 15.23
N GLY A 49 9.47 4.93 15.77
CA GLY A 49 9.43 4.64 17.21
C GLY A 49 8.03 4.43 17.79
N VAL A 50 7.02 4.25 16.94
CA VAL A 50 5.62 4.07 17.37
C VAL A 50 5.30 2.63 17.78
N ILE A 51 6.14 1.69 17.40
CA ILE A 51 6.16 0.30 17.85
C ILE A 51 7.59 -0.17 18.10
N ASN A 52 7.71 -1.27 18.82
CA ASN A 52 8.92 -2.10 18.92
C ASN A 52 8.53 -3.57 18.69
N THR A 53 9.51 -4.47 18.70
CA THR A 53 9.28 -5.89 18.42
C THR A 53 8.36 -6.58 19.43
N ARG A 54 8.17 -6.00 20.62
CA ARG A 54 7.31 -6.52 21.71
C ARG A 54 5.95 -5.83 21.76
N THR A 55 5.73 -4.79 20.95
CA THR A 55 4.43 -4.09 20.90
C THR A 55 3.34 -5.05 20.46
N THR A 56 2.28 -5.18 21.27
CA THR A 56 1.15 -6.07 21.01
C THR A 56 -0.13 -5.29 20.71
N PHE A 57 -0.98 -5.88 19.87
CA PHE A 57 -2.36 -5.44 19.66
C PHE A 57 -3.29 -6.63 19.68
N SER A 58 -4.44 -6.47 20.32
CA SER A 58 -5.51 -7.46 20.31
C SER A 58 -6.35 -7.32 19.04
N CYS A 59 -6.67 -8.45 18.42
CA CYS A 59 -7.53 -8.57 17.25
C CYS A 59 -8.77 -9.39 17.64
N SER A 60 -9.95 -8.84 17.49
CA SER A 60 -11.24 -9.50 17.73
C SER A 60 -11.89 -10.02 16.43
N GLY A 61 -11.10 -10.25 15.38
CA GLY A 61 -11.58 -10.65 14.06
C GLY A 61 -11.82 -9.48 13.10
N ALA A 62 -11.76 -8.23 13.59
CA ALA A 62 -11.84 -7.05 12.75
C ALA A 62 -11.26 -5.82 13.45
N PHE A 63 -10.90 -4.81 12.65
CA PHE A 63 -10.45 -3.51 13.12
C PHE A 63 -11.58 -2.48 13.00
N TYR A 64 -12.00 -1.92 14.13
CA TYR A 64 -13.10 -0.96 14.25
C TYR A 64 -12.65 0.48 14.45
N GLY A 65 -11.36 0.73 14.56
CA GLY A 65 -10.80 2.05 14.89
C GLY A 65 -11.06 3.15 13.84
N CYS A 66 -11.78 2.82 12.78
CA CYS A 66 -12.15 3.74 11.71
C CYS A 66 -13.55 4.36 11.88
N GLY A 67 -14.28 4.04 12.92
CA GLY A 67 -15.63 4.57 13.12
C GLY A 67 -16.58 4.23 11.96
N SER A 68 -16.27 3.22 11.18
CA SER A 68 -16.96 2.85 9.97
C SER A 68 -17.94 1.71 10.25
N ASN A 69 -19.10 1.75 9.59
CA ASN A 69 -20.03 0.61 9.55
C ASN A 69 -19.46 -0.59 8.78
N LYS A 70 -18.25 -0.43 8.20
CA LYS A 70 -17.52 -1.48 7.48
C LYS A 70 -16.15 -1.68 8.12
N PRO A 71 -16.02 -2.51 9.15
CA PRO A 71 -14.74 -2.80 9.77
C PRO A 71 -13.81 -3.53 8.80
N MET A 72 -12.50 -3.34 8.96
CA MET A 72 -11.50 -4.11 8.22
C MET A 72 -11.39 -5.50 8.84
N GLY A 73 -11.85 -6.53 8.13
CA GLY A 73 -11.79 -7.92 8.59
C GLY A 73 -10.36 -8.41 8.83
N CYS A 74 -10.21 -9.32 9.78
CA CYS A 74 -8.99 -10.03 10.09
C CYS A 74 -9.32 -11.51 10.23
N LEU A 75 -8.49 -12.39 9.68
CA LEU A 75 -8.80 -13.82 9.60
C LEU A 75 -8.86 -14.47 10.99
N ASP A 76 -7.85 -14.22 11.83
CA ASP A 76 -7.71 -14.90 13.12
C ASP A 76 -7.81 -13.91 14.29
N PRO A 77 -8.75 -14.11 15.23
CA PRO A 77 -8.74 -13.39 16.51
C PRO A 77 -7.52 -13.80 17.36
N GLY A 78 -6.98 -12.87 18.14
CA GLY A 78 -5.83 -13.15 19.00
C GLY A 78 -5.07 -11.89 19.41
N THR A 79 -3.99 -12.07 20.14
CA THR A 79 -3.05 -11.00 20.48
C THR A 79 -1.76 -11.21 19.70
N TYR A 80 -1.39 -10.19 18.94
CA TYR A 80 -0.27 -10.25 18.01
C TYR A 80 0.81 -9.25 18.37
N TYR A 81 2.06 -9.65 18.31
CA TYR A 81 3.23 -8.79 18.22
C TYR A 81 3.73 -8.74 16.76
N MET A 82 4.75 -7.95 16.48
CA MET A 82 5.14 -7.64 15.09
C MET A 82 5.36 -8.90 14.23
N SER A 83 6.16 -9.87 14.69
CA SER A 83 6.46 -11.06 13.85
C SER A 83 5.24 -11.96 13.69
N SER A 84 4.46 -12.23 14.75
CA SER A 84 3.22 -13.00 14.63
C SER A 84 2.17 -12.26 13.80
N GLY A 85 2.11 -10.94 13.88
CA GLY A 85 1.25 -10.10 13.02
C GLY A 85 1.58 -10.23 11.54
N ILE A 86 2.86 -10.37 11.18
CA ILE A 86 3.30 -10.65 9.81
C ILE A 86 2.92 -12.09 9.42
N THR A 87 3.27 -13.07 10.25
CA THR A 87 3.03 -14.49 9.98
C THR A 87 1.55 -14.81 9.73
N HIS A 88 0.66 -14.26 10.58
CA HIS A 88 -0.79 -14.43 10.46
C HIS A 88 -1.45 -13.35 9.57
N SER A 89 -0.65 -12.49 8.98
CA SER A 89 -1.16 -11.40 8.13
C SER A 89 -2.27 -10.57 8.81
N CYS A 90 -2.12 -10.28 10.10
CA CYS A 90 -3.15 -9.63 10.91
C CYS A 90 -3.41 -8.19 10.48
N ASN A 91 -4.55 -7.92 9.86
CA ASN A 91 -4.95 -6.58 9.42
C ASN A 91 -5.11 -5.62 10.59
N THR A 92 -5.68 -6.07 11.70
CA THR A 92 -5.87 -5.25 12.91
C THR A 92 -4.55 -4.76 13.46
N TYR A 93 -3.51 -5.61 13.50
CA TYR A 93 -2.18 -5.20 13.95
C TYR A 93 -1.65 -4.03 13.11
N PHE A 94 -1.64 -4.17 11.80
CA PHE A 94 -1.08 -3.17 10.89
C PHE A 94 -1.93 -1.92 10.74
N ALA A 95 -3.24 -2.00 10.92
CA ALA A 95 -4.11 -0.83 11.03
C ALA A 95 -3.77 0.01 12.27
N ASN A 96 -3.53 -0.62 13.42
CA ASN A 96 -3.06 0.06 14.63
C ASN A 96 -1.66 0.67 14.46
N VAL A 97 -0.74 -0.04 13.80
CA VAL A 97 0.59 0.52 13.47
C VAL A 97 0.44 1.79 12.64
N MET A 98 -0.37 1.74 11.58
CA MET A 98 -0.60 2.91 10.73
C MET A 98 -1.26 4.07 11.49
N GLN A 99 -2.25 3.80 12.34
CA GLN A 99 -2.84 4.83 13.19
C GLN A 99 -1.80 5.50 14.08
N ARG A 100 -0.89 4.73 14.68
CA ARG A 100 0.19 5.30 15.50
C ARG A 100 1.18 6.11 14.66
N VAL A 101 1.49 5.70 13.45
CA VAL A 101 2.35 6.46 12.53
C VAL A 101 1.71 7.80 12.17
N ILE A 102 0.43 7.79 11.79
CA ILE A 102 -0.28 9.02 11.39
C ILE A 102 -0.49 9.98 12.57
N ASN A 103 -0.79 9.44 13.75
CA ASN A 103 -1.02 10.22 14.95
C ASN A 103 0.23 10.36 15.83
N ASN A 104 1.42 10.17 15.25
CA ASN A 104 2.67 10.29 16.00
C ASN A 104 2.85 11.72 16.52
N PRO A 105 2.93 11.93 17.87
CA PRO A 105 3.04 13.26 18.48
C PRO A 105 4.34 13.99 18.13
N LYS A 106 5.31 13.32 17.53
CA LYS A 106 6.51 13.93 16.96
C LYS A 106 6.19 14.97 15.88
N TYR A 107 5.02 14.86 15.24
CA TYR A 107 4.60 15.75 14.16
C TYR A 107 3.45 16.67 14.58
N PRO A 108 3.43 17.93 14.10
CA PRO A 108 2.42 18.91 14.50
C PRO A 108 1.01 18.60 14.02
N ASN A 109 0.88 17.79 12.99
CA ASN A 109 -0.40 17.40 12.39
C ASN A 109 -0.29 16.15 11.51
N ILE A 110 -1.45 15.58 11.14
CA ILE A 110 -1.57 14.37 10.32
C ILE A 110 -0.89 14.54 8.94
N ASP A 111 -0.97 15.72 8.34
CA ASP A 111 -0.34 15.98 7.04
C ASP A 111 1.18 15.85 7.11
N SER A 112 1.79 16.31 8.20
CA SER A 112 3.23 16.20 8.44
C SER A 112 3.64 14.75 8.67
N SER A 113 2.89 13.99 9.45
CA SER A 113 3.10 12.56 9.66
C SER A 113 2.99 11.79 8.34
N LEU A 114 1.97 12.10 7.53
CA LEU A 114 1.77 11.46 6.22
C LEU A 114 2.88 11.81 5.23
N ARG A 115 3.38 13.04 5.24
CA ARG A 115 4.55 13.43 4.44
C ARG A 115 5.82 12.67 4.85
N SER A 116 6.02 12.43 6.16
CA SER A 116 7.12 11.61 6.64
C SER A 116 6.96 10.16 6.18
N TRP A 117 5.77 9.58 6.32
CA TRP A 117 5.47 8.26 5.81
C TRP A 117 5.74 8.16 4.29
N ASN A 118 5.33 9.17 3.51
CA ASN A 118 5.59 9.21 2.06
C ASN A 118 7.10 9.22 1.74
N LYS A 119 7.93 9.88 2.56
CA LYS A 119 9.39 9.85 2.39
C LYS A 119 9.96 8.44 2.54
N TYR A 120 9.47 7.67 3.53
CA TYR A 120 9.86 6.25 3.66
C TYR A 120 9.43 5.45 2.43
N MET A 121 8.18 5.61 1.97
CA MET A 121 7.70 4.89 0.78
C MET A 121 8.55 5.22 -0.44
N SER A 122 8.88 6.49 -0.64
CA SER A 122 9.75 6.93 -1.72
C SER A 122 11.17 6.37 -1.59
N ALA A 123 11.71 6.31 -0.37
CA ALA A 123 13.02 5.72 -0.10
C ALA A 123 13.06 4.20 -0.37
N PHE A 124 11.93 3.50 -0.25
CA PHE A 124 11.79 2.11 -0.68
C PHE A 124 11.59 1.94 -2.19
N GLY A 125 11.60 3.01 -2.96
CA GLY A 125 11.44 2.96 -4.41
C GLY A 125 9.99 3.05 -4.90
N LEU A 126 9.02 3.30 -4.03
CA LEU A 126 7.62 3.42 -4.42
C LEU A 126 7.30 4.83 -4.94
N GLY A 127 6.36 4.94 -5.87
CA GLY A 127 5.82 6.22 -6.34
C GLY A 127 6.72 6.97 -7.34
N HIS A 128 7.77 6.36 -7.85
CA HIS A 128 8.61 6.91 -8.92
C HIS A 128 9.20 5.79 -9.79
N ARG A 129 9.64 6.13 -10.98
CA ARG A 129 10.32 5.19 -11.85
C ARG A 129 11.70 4.87 -11.30
N LEU A 130 12.07 3.59 -11.30
CA LEU A 130 13.36 3.11 -10.81
C LEU A 130 14.43 3.07 -11.91
N GLY A 131 14.03 3.27 -13.18
CA GLY A 131 14.95 3.25 -14.31
C GLY A 131 15.32 1.82 -14.72
N VAL A 132 14.38 0.88 -14.61
CA VAL A 132 14.60 -0.48 -15.11
C VAL A 132 14.82 -0.45 -16.63
N ASP A 133 15.63 -1.37 -17.15
CA ASP A 133 15.99 -1.45 -18.56
C ASP A 133 14.89 -2.01 -19.48
N VAL A 134 13.66 -2.07 -18.97
CA VAL A 134 12.47 -2.54 -19.69
C VAL A 134 11.56 -1.34 -20.00
N PRO A 135 11.06 -1.21 -21.25
CA PRO A 135 10.20 -0.10 -21.64
C PRO A 135 8.85 -0.11 -20.91
N SER A 136 8.25 1.08 -20.80
CA SER A 136 6.91 1.29 -20.25
C SER A 136 6.78 1.08 -18.74
N GLU A 137 7.87 1.25 -17.99
CA GLU A 137 7.81 1.26 -16.53
C GLU A 137 6.83 2.34 -16.05
N GLN A 138 5.93 1.96 -15.14
CA GLN A 138 5.01 2.85 -14.45
C GLN A 138 5.55 3.23 -13.07
N GLN A 139 5.32 4.47 -12.66
CA GLN A 139 5.83 4.96 -11.38
C GLN A 139 5.01 4.51 -10.16
N GLY A 140 3.83 3.93 -10.37
CA GLY A 140 2.91 3.65 -9.28
C GLY A 140 2.34 4.93 -8.64
N MET A 141 1.65 4.79 -7.50
CA MET A 141 1.04 5.90 -6.78
C MET A 141 1.23 5.75 -5.27
N ILE A 142 1.80 6.77 -4.64
CA ILE A 142 1.76 6.95 -3.19
C ILE A 142 0.74 8.05 -2.87
N PRO A 143 -0.25 7.79 -2.01
CA PRO A 143 -1.23 8.80 -1.65
C PRO A 143 -0.60 9.93 -0.82
N THR A 144 -0.83 11.14 -1.27
CA THR A 144 -0.36 12.37 -0.62
C THR A 144 -1.47 13.01 0.22
N PRO A 145 -1.17 13.95 1.14
CA PRO A 145 -2.19 14.75 1.81
C PRO A 145 -3.16 15.41 0.84
N ALA A 146 -2.67 15.91 -0.30
CA ALA A 146 -3.51 16.52 -1.34
C ALA A 146 -4.48 15.53 -1.98
N PHE A 147 -4.04 14.27 -2.22
CA PHE A 147 -4.91 13.21 -2.71
C PHE A 147 -6.08 12.95 -1.75
N PHE A 148 -5.79 12.82 -0.46
CA PHE A 148 -6.83 12.62 0.54
C PHE A 148 -7.78 13.82 0.66
N ASN A 149 -7.26 15.04 0.61
CA ASN A 149 -8.07 16.25 0.65
C ASN A 149 -9.06 16.32 -0.51
N LYS A 150 -8.61 15.90 -1.70
CA LYS A 150 -9.47 15.86 -2.89
C LYS A 150 -10.59 14.81 -2.76
N GLN A 151 -10.32 13.65 -2.15
CA GLN A 151 -11.32 12.59 -2.04
C GLN A 151 -12.31 12.79 -0.88
N HIS A 152 -11.87 13.36 0.25
CA HIS A 152 -12.65 13.35 1.48
C HIS A 152 -12.96 14.75 2.03
N GLY A 153 -12.50 15.81 1.35
CA GLY A 153 -12.59 17.20 1.82
C GLY A 153 -11.56 17.54 2.90
N SER A 154 -11.18 18.81 2.96
CA SER A 154 -10.22 19.31 3.95
C SER A 154 -10.79 19.22 5.37
N GLY A 155 -9.99 18.77 6.32
CA GLY A 155 -10.35 18.80 7.75
C GLY A 155 -11.15 17.58 8.27
N LYS A 156 -11.46 16.58 7.46
CA LYS A 156 -12.07 15.35 7.99
C LYS A 156 -10.99 14.43 8.60
N PRO A 157 -11.30 13.72 9.71
CA PRO A 157 -10.36 12.78 10.30
C PRO A 157 -10.02 11.68 9.28
N ARG A 158 -8.72 11.59 8.95
CA ARG A 158 -8.19 10.68 7.94
C ARG A 158 -7.77 9.34 8.50
N SER A 159 -8.18 9.06 9.75
CA SER A 159 -7.67 7.93 10.53
C SER A 159 -7.85 6.56 9.89
N CYS A 160 -8.60 6.47 8.80
CA CYS A 160 -9.02 5.18 8.25
C CYS A 160 -9.11 5.08 6.75
N THR A 161 -8.73 6.10 6.02
CA THR A 161 -8.59 6.00 4.57
C THR A 161 -7.15 5.66 4.24
N LEU A 162 -6.76 4.40 4.44
CA LEU A 162 -5.59 3.86 3.77
C LEU A 162 -5.99 3.64 2.31
N PRO A 163 -5.48 4.44 1.37
CA PRO A 163 -5.68 4.12 -0.03
C PRO A 163 -4.93 2.84 -0.36
N PRO A 164 -5.36 2.13 -1.38
CA PRO A 164 -4.53 1.11 -1.96
C PRO A 164 -3.23 1.77 -2.44
N VAL A 165 -2.10 1.34 -1.91
CA VAL A 165 -0.81 1.63 -2.52
C VAL A 165 -0.75 0.75 -3.76
N SER A 166 -0.78 1.35 -4.94
CA SER A 166 -0.52 0.64 -6.17
C SER A 166 0.98 0.74 -6.48
N THR A 167 1.62 -0.38 -6.61
CA THR A 167 2.99 -0.50 -7.13
C THR A 167 2.99 -0.44 -8.63
#